data_c636993e81c9cdee87f419c24485fabd
#
_entry.id   c636993e81c9cdee87f419c24485fabd
#
_cell.length_a   1.000
_cell.length_b   1.000
_cell.length_c   1.000
_cell.angle_alpha   90.00
_cell.angle_beta   90.00
_cell.angle_gamma   90.00
#
_symmetry.space_group_name_H-M   'P 1'
#
loop_
_entity.id
_entity.type
_entity.pdbx_description
1 polymer ?
#
loop_
_entity_poly.entity_id
_entity_poly.type
_entity_poly.pdbx_seq_one_letter_code
_entity_poly.pdbx_strand_id
1 'polypeptide(L)'
;MKRSIAIGVGCAAVVVACITVNVYFPEAAVKELSQQIEDEVRRGAAAEPSPVPTPEATPTPVAEPGGSTTASLLSFVVSLGATTAYAAENEVAAPEISNPAIRKIIDSRAARLDAVNAAKTKGVIGENNQALLEVRNLDAVQALKERADLQKLVKAENADREQLFKEIAAAKNVDLAQLPQIRATYAETLRENARPGDWMQLPDGAWVQK
;
A
#
# COMPACT_ATOMS: atom_id res chain seq x y z
N MET A 1 -75.42 -13.32 36.87
CA MET A 1 -74.48 -13.89 35.83
C MET A 1 -73.44 -12.83 35.52
N LYS A 2 -72.26 -12.90 36.14
CA LYS A 2 -71.13 -12.00 35.84
C LYS A 2 -70.05 -12.81 35.16
N ARG A 3 -69.79 -12.52 33.86
CA ARG A 3 -68.70 -13.15 33.08
C ARG A 3 -67.44 -12.30 33.26
N SER A 4 -66.41 -12.82 33.92
CA SER A 4 -65.08 -12.25 34.02
C SER A 4 -64.28 -12.65 32.79
N ILE A 5 -63.87 -11.66 31.99
CA ILE A 5 -62.96 -11.85 30.89
C ILE A 5 -61.54 -11.62 31.43
N ALA A 6 -60.73 -12.68 31.48
CA ALA A 6 -59.32 -12.58 31.83
C ALA A 6 -58.53 -12.24 30.53
N ILE A 7 -57.96 -11.04 30.52
CA ILE A 7 -57.03 -10.61 29.43
C ILE A 7 -55.66 -11.09 29.81
N GLY A 8 -55.14 -12.12 29.08
CA GLY A 8 -53.78 -12.59 29.18
C GLY A 8 -52.83 -11.66 28.44
N VAL A 9 -52.00 -10.92 29.18
CA VAL A 9 -50.91 -10.14 28.63
C VAL A 9 -49.73 -11.08 28.35
N GLY A 10 -49.56 -11.43 27.08
CA GLY A 10 -48.36 -12.16 26.60
C GLY A 10 -47.17 -11.23 26.57
N CYS A 11 -46.23 -11.41 27.50
CA CYS A 11 -44.94 -10.71 27.49
C CYS A 11 -44.03 -11.36 26.45
N ALA A 12 -43.91 -10.77 25.26
CA ALA A 12 -42.94 -11.17 24.27
C ALA A 12 -41.56 -10.68 24.69
N ALA A 13 -40.74 -11.58 25.25
CA ALA A 13 -39.32 -11.30 25.52
C ALA A 13 -38.53 -11.23 24.19
N VAL A 14 -38.20 -10.02 23.78
CA VAL A 14 -37.26 -9.80 22.65
C VAL A 14 -35.86 -10.11 23.15
N VAL A 15 -35.32 -11.27 22.82
CA VAL A 15 -33.92 -11.64 23.07
C VAL A 15 -33.07 -10.88 22.04
N VAL A 16 -32.50 -9.76 22.46
CA VAL A 16 -31.44 -9.08 21.66
C VAL A 16 -30.19 -9.89 21.79
N ALA A 17 -29.90 -10.73 20.77
CA ALA A 17 -28.63 -11.41 20.66
C ALA A 17 -27.54 -10.38 20.32
N CYS A 18 -26.69 -10.03 21.27
CA CYS A 18 -25.47 -9.27 20.99
C CYS A 18 -24.53 -10.18 20.19
N ILE A 19 -24.44 -9.95 18.88
CA ILE A 19 -23.42 -10.59 18.04
C ILE A 19 -22.13 -9.82 18.32
N THR A 20 -21.20 -10.45 19.04
CA THR A 20 -19.85 -9.93 19.19
C THR A 20 -19.08 -10.27 17.92
N VAL A 21 -18.95 -9.31 17.00
CA VAL A 21 -18.06 -9.46 15.85
C VAL A 21 -16.63 -9.28 16.36
N ASN A 22 -15.89 -10.38 16.45
CA ASN A 22 -14.45 -10.33 16.75
C ASN A 22 -13.73 -9.90 15.49
N VAL A 23 -13.44 -8.60 15.35
CA VAL A 23 -12.71 -8.05 14.21
C VAL A 23 -11.22 -8.33 14.43
N TYR A 24 -10.71 -9.36 13.79
CA TYR A 24 -9.29 -9.71 13.84
C TYR A 24 -8.48 -8.75 12.97
N PHE A 25 -7.49 -8.07 13.56
CA PHE A 25 -6.53 -7.24 12.82
C PHE A 25 -5.33 -8.09 12.37
N PRO A 26 -5.03 -8.22 11.07
CA PRO A 26 -3.96 -9.07 10.55
C PRO A 26 -2.60 -8.35 10.62
N GLU A 27 -2.12 -8.06 11.82
CA GLU A 27 -0.91 -7.25 12.08
C GLU A 27 0.33 -7.76 11.31
N ALA A 28 0.59 -9.06 11.35
CA ALA A 28 1.73 -9.66 10.65
C ALA A 28 1.68 -9.43 9.14
N ALA A 29 0.50 -9.58 8.53
CA ALA A 29 0.32 -9.37 7.10
C ALA A 29 0.41 -7.89 6.70
N VAL A 30 -0.04 -6.97 7.57
CA VAL A 30 0.14 -5.53 7.38
C VAL A 30 1.62 -5.15 7.50
N LYS A 31 2.34 -5.71 8.48
CA LYS A 31 3.77 -5.46 8.68
C LYS A 31 4.60 -5.94 7.49
N GLU A 32 4.34 -7.17 7.02
CA GLU A 32 5.01 -7.72 5.84
C GLU A 32 4.80 -6.86 4.60
N LEU A 33 3.55 -6.46 4.32
CA LEU A 33 3.25 -5.58 3.19
C LEU A 33 3.94 -4.21 3.35
N SER A 34 3.98 -3.66 4.57
CA SER A 34 4.67 -2.40 4.84
C SER A 34 6.16 -2.50 4.54
N GLN A 35 6.82 -3.59 4.91
CA GLN A 35 8.23 -3.83 4.61
C GLN A 35 8.46 -3.95 3.10
N GLN A 36 7.64 -4.70 2.39
CA GLN A 36 7.73 -4.83 0.94
C GLN A 36 7.59 -3.47 0.23
N ILE A 37 6.65 -2.63 0.68
CA ILE A 37 6.44 -1.29 0.14
C ILE A 37 7.68 -0.41 0.36
N GLU A 38 8.23 -0.38 1.57
CA GLU A 38 9.42 0.43 1.88
C GLU A 38 10.66 -0.05 1.09
N ASP A 39 10.79 -1.35 0.84
CA ASP A 39 11.85 -1.90 0.01
C ASP A 39 11.69 -1.49 -1.45
N GLU A 40 10.46 -1.49 -2.00
CA GLU A 40 10.20 -1.02 -3.36
C GLU A 40 10.43 0.49 -3.50
N VAL A 41 10.05 1.30 -2.53
CA VAL A 41 10.33 2.74 -2.52
C VAL A 41 11.85 2.99 -2.58
N ARG A 42 12.64 2.25 -1.77
CA ARG A 42 14.11 2.35 -1.79
C ARG A 42 14.70 1.88 -3.11
N ARG A 43 14.18 0.80 -3.68
CA ARG A 43 14.63 0.26 -4.96
C ARG A 43 14.31 1.20 -6.11
N GLY A 44 13.10 1.78 -6.12
CA GLY A 44 12.69 2.76 -7.12
C GLY A 44 13.54 4.03 -7.09
N ALA A 45 13.95 4.48 -5.91
CA ALA A 45 14.84 5.63 -5.76
C ALA A 45 16.29 5.34 -6.21
N ALA A 46 16.74 4.07 -6.11
CA ALA A 46 18.08 3.65 -6.54
C ALA A 46 18.16 3.33 -8.04
N ALA A 47 17.02 3.16 -8.71
CA ALA A 47 16.98 2.97 -10.15
C ALA A 47 17.27 4.30 -10.84
N GLU A 48 18.35 4.36 -11.64
CA GLU A 48 18.57 5.49 -12.56
C GLU A 48 17.32 5.67 -13.44
N PRO A 49 16.92 6.93 -13.76
CA PRO A 49 15.80 7.16 -14.65
C PRO A 49 16.10 6.46 -15.98
N SER A 50 15.40 5.38 -16.27
CA SER A 50 15.46 4.73 -17.58
C SER A 50 15.19 5.79 -18.64
N PRO A 51 16.04 5.93 -19.69
CA PRO A 51 15.78 6.88 -20.75
C PRO A 51 14.38 6.58 -21.31
N VAL A 52 13.53 7.62 -21.29
CA VAL A 52 12.22 7.58 -21.95
C VAL A 52 12.45 7.04 -23.35
N PRO A 53 11.78 5.97 -23.78
CA PRO A 53 11.90 5.52 -25.16
C PRO A 53 11.44 6.67 -26.04
N THR A 54 12.39 7.28 -26.75
CA THR A 54 12.10 8.21 -27.85
C THR A 54 11.18 7.46 -28.80
N PRO A 55 10.02 8.00 -29.22
CA PRO A 55 9.19 7.33 -30.19
C PRO A 55 10.02 7.20 -31.47
N GLU A 56 10.48 5.98 -31.73
CA GLU A 56 11.16 5.61 -32.96
C GLU A 56 10.18 5.85 -34.11
N ALA A 57 10.58 6.73 -35.02
CA ALA A 57 9.79 7.08 -36.18
C ALA A 57 9.45 5.79 -36.95
N THR A 58 8.17 5.55 -37.14
CA THR A 58 7.58 4.49 -37.93
C THR A 58 8.24 4.49 -39.32
N PRO A 59 8.94 3.43 -39.77
CA PRO A 59 9.29 3.32 -41.16
C PRO A 59 8.06 2.98 -41.97
N THR A 60 7.77 3.82 -42.94
CA THR A 60 6.76 3.65 -43.98
C THR A 60 6.97 2.31 -44.72
N PRO A 61 5.91 1.53 -44.95
CA PRO A 61 6.04 0.29 -45.70
C PRO A 61 6.28 0.57 -47.20
N VAL A 62 7.43 0.18 -47.67
CA VAL A 62 7.68 0.02 -49.14
C VAL A 62 7.10 -1.33 -49.54
N ALA A 63 6.09 -1.29 -50.38
CA ALA A 63 5.59 -2.47 -51.10
C ALA A 63 6.60 -2.90 -52.18
N GLU A 64 6.83 -4.19 -52.28
CA GLU A 64 6.87 -4.88 -53.59
C GLU A 64 7.10 -6.40 -53.43
N PRO A 65 6.79 -7.17 -54.49
CA PRO A 65 5.96 -8.37 -54.36
C PRO A 65 6.72 -9.66 -54.76
N GLY A 66 6.08 -10.78 -54.39
CA GLY A 66 6.28 -11.97 -55.22
C GLY A 66 6.84 -13.23 -54.54
N GLY A 67 6.03 -14.25 -54.53
CA GLY A 67 6.55 -15.58 -54.81
C GLY A 67 6.23 -16.68 -53.81
N SER A 68 5.12 -17.39 -54.10
CA SER A 68 4.94 -18.87 -54.12
C SER A 68 5.04 -19.70 -52.85
N THR A 69 3.88 -20.23 -52.51
CA THR A 69 3.53 -21.65 -52.23
C THR A 69 4.53 -22.54 -51.52
N THR A 70 4.12 -23.06 -50.35
CA THR A 70 3.78 -24.49 -50.26
C THR A 70 3.00 -24.76 -48.97
N ALA A 71 1.92 -25.45 -49.11
CA ALA A 71 1.10 -26.03 -48.09
C ALA A 71 1.86 -27.05 -47.26
N SER A 72 1.68 -27.08 -45.96
CA SER A 72 1.80 -28.34 -45.22
C SER A 72 0.66 -28.39 -44.21
N LEU A 73 -0.20 -29.33 -44.55
CA LEU A 73 -1.41 -29.73 -43.82
C LEU A 73 -1.02 -30.65 -42.66
N LEU A 74 -1.81 -30.57 -41.61
CA LEU A 74 -2.19 -31.68 -40.69
C LEU A 74 -1.12 -32.19 -39.72
N SER A 75 -1.37 -31.85 -38.43
CA SER A 75 -1.39 -32.90 -37.42
C SER A 75 -2.39 -32.49 -36.31
N PHE A 76 -3.60 -32.91 -36.50
CA PHE A 76 -4.66 -32.96 -35.50
C PHE A 76 -4.40 -34.19 -34.66
N VAL A 77 -3.84 -34.07 -33.47
CA VAL A 77 -3.83 -35.13 -32.47
C VAL A 77 -4.90 -34.84 -31.42
N VAL A 78 -6.02 -35.47 -31.60
CA VAL A 78 -7.02 -35.69 -30.56
C VAL A 78 -6.40 -36.61 -29.53
N SER A 79 -6.08 -36.13 -28.35
CA SER A 79 -5.85 -36.96 -27.18
C SER A 79 -7.06 -36.81 -26.25
N LEU A 80 -7.92 -37.82 -26.33
CA LEU A 80 -9.00 -38.06 -25.37
C LEU A 80 -8.40 -38.61 -24.06
N GLY A 81 -8.75 -38.00 -22.96
CA GLY A 81 -8.91 -38.70 -21.68
C GLY A 81 -7.72 -38.75 -20.74
N ALA A 82 -7.59 -37.70 -19.92
CA ALA A 82 -7.24 -37.88 -18.51
C ALA A 82 -7.75 -36.64 -17.76
N THR A 83 -8.91 -36.77 -17.14
CA THR A 83 -9.35 -35.85 -16.09
C THR A 83 -8.48 -36.12 -14.87
N THR A 84 -7.29 -35.53 -14.82
CA THR A 84 -6.62 -35.33 -13.56
C THR A 84 -7.35 -34.17 -12.87
N ALA A 85 -8.00 -34.50 -11.76
CA ALA A 85 -8.42 -33.50 -10.79
C ALA A 85 -7.16 -32.79 -10.32
N TYR A 86 -6.87 -31.64 -10.93
CA TYR A 86 -5.94 -30.69 -10.35
C TYR A 86 -6.62 -30.18 -9.10
N ALA A 87 -6.06 -30.59 -7.95
CA ALA A 87 -6.25 -29.88 -6.70
C ALA A 87 -6.13 -28.38 -7.00
N ALA A 88 -7.05 -27.61 -6.46
CA ALA A 88 -6.98 -26.16 -6.50
C ALA A 88 -5.57 -25.74 -6.06
N GLU A 89 -4.71 -25.44 -7.03
CA GLU A 89 -3.49 -24.69 -6.77
C GLU A 89 -3.97 -23.43 -6.09
N ASN A 90 -3.48 -23.22 -4.87
CA ASN A 90 -3.54 -21.90 -4.24
C ASN A 90 -3.06 -20.93 -5.30
N GLU A 91 -3.98 -20.19 -5.86
CA GLU A 91 -3.68 -19.00 -6.64
C GLU A 91 -2.80 -18.15 -5.73
N VAL A 92 -1.49 -18.18 -5.96
CA VAL A 92 -0.57 -17.28 -5.25
C VAL A 92 -1.06 -15.91 -5.62
N ALA A 93 -1.82 -15.30 -4.73
CA ALA A 93 -2.35 -13.96 -4.92
C ALA A 93 -1.18 -13.10 -5.38
N ALA A 94 -1.34 -12.44 -6.54
CA ALA A 94 -0.32 -11.54 -7.07
C ALA A 94 0.14 -10.63 -5.93
N PRO A 95 1.44 -10.37 -5.77
CA PRO A 95 1.93 -9.57 -4.65
C PRO A 95 1.09 -8.29 -4.55
N GLU A 96 0.58 -7.98 -3.36
CA GLU A 96 -0.35 -6.84 -3.14
C GLU A 96 0.24 -5.51 -3.59
N ILE A 97 1.59 -5.41 -3.64
CA ILE A 97 2.32 -4.30 -4.26
C ILE A 97 2.07 -4.18 -5.78
N SER A 98 1.45 -5.19 -6.43
CA SER A 98 1.03 -5.12 -7.85
C SER A 98 -0.22 -4.27 -8.05
N ASN A 99 -0.95 -3.91 -6.98
CA ASN A 99 -2.09 -3.00 -7.06
C ASN A 99 -1.65 -1.67 -7.70
N PRO A 100 -2.27 -1.23 -8.81
CA PRO A 100 -1.86 -0.02 -9.52
C PRO A 100 -1.87 1.24 -8.66
N ALA A 101 -2.80 1.34 -7.69
CA ALA A 101 -2.86 2.47 -6.76
C ALA A 101 -1.65 2.48 -5.83
N ILE A 102 -1.31 1.34 -5.23
CA ILE A 102 -0.11 1.18 -4.38
C ILE A 102 1.15 1.45 -5.19
N ARG A 103 1.26 0.91 -6.42
CA ARG A 103 2.41 1.13 -7.29
C ARG A 103 2.64 2.60 -7.58
N LYS A 104 1.60 3.33 -7.96
CA LYS A 104 1.67 4.78 -8.20
C LYS A 104 2.17 5.55 -6.97
N ILE A 105 1.76 5.15 -5.78
CA ILE A 105 2.20 5.77 -4.53
C ILE A 105 3.69 5.45 -4.29
N ILE A 106 4.11 4.21 -4.52
CA ILE A 106 5.52 3.81 -4.42
C ILE A 106 6.38 4.67 -5.33
N ASP A 107 6.01 4.79 -6.61
CA ASP A 107 6.76 5.59 -7.59
C ASP A 107 6.85 7.07 -7.17
N SER A 108 5.74 7.63 -6.70
CA SER A 108 5.68 9.00 -6.21
C SER A 108 6.57 9.22 -4.98
N ARG A 109 6.61 8.28 -4.04
CA ARG A 109 7.45 8.32 -2.84
C ARG A 109 8.92 8.10 -3.18
N ALA A 110 9.23 7.15 -4.08
CA ALA A 110 10.59 6.90 -4.55
C ALA A 110 11.22 8.16 -5.17
N ALA A 111 10.48 8.89 -5.98
CA ALA A 111 10.95 10.15 -6.59
C ALA A 111 11.29 11.25 -5.55
N ARG A 112 10.76 11.16 -4.32
CA ARG A 112 11.02 12.11 -3.23
C ARG A 112 11.98 11.60 -2.17
N LEU A 113 12.35 10.33 -2.19
CA LEU A 113 13.08 9.68 -1.11
C LEU A 113 14.38 10.40 -0.75
N ASP A 114 15.15 10.84 -1.74
CA ASP A 114 16.42 11.54 -1.50
C ASP A 114 16.21 12.88 -0.78
N ALA A 115 15.18 13.63 -1.17
CA ALA A 115 14.85 14.89 -0.50
C ALA A 115 14.38 14.65 0.95
N VAL A 116 13.57 13.63 1.17
CA VAL A 116 13.14 13.20 2.53
C VAL A 116 14.35 12.79 3.36
N ASN A 117 15.23 11.97 2.80
CA ASN A 117 16.44 11.52 3.45
C ASN A 117 17.38 12.67 3.82
N ALA A 118 17.57 13.63 2.92
CA ALA A 118 18.37 14.82 3.18
C ALA A 118 17.80 15.67 4.34
N ALA A 119 16.47 15.82 4.38
CA ALA A 119 15.79 16.54 5.45
C ALA A 119 15.88 15.80 6.81
N LYS A 120 15.77 14.48 6.82
CA LYS A 120 15.98 13.65 8.03
C LYS A 120 17.42 13.78 8.55
N THR A 121 18.40 13.66 7.66
CA THR A 121 19.83 13.82 8.01
C THR A 121 20.14 15.17 8.63
N LYS A 122 19.46 16.25 8.17
CA LYS A 122 19.56 17.59 8.78
C LYS A 122 18.81 17.68 10.13
N GLY A 123 18.07 16.67 10.53
CA GLY A 123 17.27 16.67 11.77
C GLY A 123 16.06 17.61 11.74
N VAL A 124 15.69 18.14 10.55
CA VAL A 124 14.58 19.11 10.43
C VAL A 124 13.22 18.43 10.38
N ILE A 125 13.17 17.15 10.04
CA ILE A 125 11.97 16.30 10.08
C ILE A 125 12.25 14.99 10.80
N GLY A 126 11.17 14.34 11.27
CA GLY A 126 11.21 13.01 11.85
C GLY A 126 9.96 12.21 11.50
N GLU A 127 9.97 10.91 11.78
CA GLU A 127 8.81 10.02 11.63
C GLU A 127 8.01 10.01 12.93
N ASN A 128 6.74 10.37 12.89
CA ASN A 128 5.90 10.31 14.08
C ASN A 128 5.29 8.89 14.29
N ASN A 129 4.61 8.69 15.41
CA ASN A 129 4.01 7.41 15.78
C ASN A 129 2.76 7.03 14.95
N GLN A 130 2.35 7.92 14.02
CA GLN A 130 1.28 7.65 13.04
C GLN A 130 1.85 7.34 11.65
N ALA A 131 3.17 7.05 11.54
CA ALA A 131 3.87 6.82 10.29
C ALA A 131 3.81 8.01 9.31
N LEU A 132 3.76 9.21 9.83
CA LEU A 132 3.79 10.45 9.05
C LEU A 132 5.06 11.24 9.36
N LEU A 133 5.51 12.06 8.39
CA LEU A 133 6.58 13.01 8.62
C LEU A 133 6.08 14.20 9.43
N GLU A 134 6.90 14.64 10.37
CA GLU A 134 6.65 15.82 11.18
C GLU A 134 7.86 16.76 11.12
N VAL A 135 7.59 18.07 10.96
CA VAL A 135 8.63 19.09 11.01
C VAL A 135 9.01 19.33 12.46
N ARG A 136 10.28 19.07 12.80
CA ARG A 136 10.79 19.15 14.16
C ARG A 136 11.53 20.46 14.46
N ASN A 137 12.32 20.91 13.51
CA ASN A 137 13.15 22.10 13.70
C ASN A 137 13.13 22.96 12.44
N LEU A 138 12.09 23.79 12.31
CA LEU A 138 11.98 24.72 11.18
C LEU A 138 12.99 25.86 11.26
N ASP A 139 13.48 26.21 12.46
CA ASP A 139 14.42 27.30 12.66
C ASP A 139 15.83 26.98 12.15
N ALA A 140 16.14 25.70 12.02
CA ALA A 140 17.37 25.26 11.35
C ALA A 140 17.40 25.56 9.85
N VAL A 141 16.23 25.88 9.24
CA VAL A 141 16.11 26.23 7.82
C VAL A 141 16.00 27.73 7.69
N GLN A 142 17.09 28.40 7.26
CA GLN A 142 17.15 29.86 7.26
C GLN A 142 16.37 30.52 6.11
N ALA A 143 16.43 29.94 4.90
CA ALA A 143 15.81 30.51 3.73
C ALA A 143 14.30 30.25 3.66
N LEU A 144 13.50 31.29 3.44
CA LEU A 144 12.04 31.19 3.31
C LEU A 144 11.62 30.19 2.21
N LYS A 145 12.36 30.18 1.10
CA LYS A 145 12.10 29.25 0.00
C LYS A 145 12.29 27.80 0.45
N GLU A 146 13.39 27.51 1.14
CA GLU A 146 13.66 26.15 1.64
C GLU A 146 12.62 25.70 2.67
N ARG A 147 12.14 26.61 3.54
CA ARG A 147 11.02 26.31 4.46
C ARG A 147 9.75 25.93 3.70
N ALA A 148 9.42 26.72 2.66
CA ALA A 148 8.24 26.42 1.83
C ALA A 148 8.39 25.09 1.07
N ASP A 149 9.57 24.81 0.54
CA ASP A 149 9.85 23.56 -0.18
C ASP A 149 9.81 22.35 0.79
N LEU A 150 10.34 22.48 2.01
CA LEU A 150 10.25 21.47 3.06
C LEU A 150 8.79 21.18 3.44
N GLN A 151 7.97 22.21 3.63
CA GLN A 151 6.56 22.04 3.95
C GLN A 151 5.79 21.33 2.81
N LYS A 152 6.08 21.68 1.55
CA LYS A 152 5.51 20.99 0.38
C LYS A 152 5.92 19.52 0.33
N LEU A 153 7.20 19.24 0.59
CA LEU A 153 7.74 17.88 0.64
C LEU A 153 7.00 17.03 1.68
N VAL A 154 6.93 17.52 2.92
CA VAL A 154 6.25 16.84 4.03
C VAL A 154 4.76 16.64 3.71
N LYS A 155 4.09 17.66 3.18
CA LYS A 155 2.66 17.56 2.81
C LYS A 155 2.43 16.52 1.72
N ALA A 156 3.26 16.50 0.68
CA ALA A 156 3.13 15.55 -0.42
C ALA A 156 3.39 14.11 0.04
N GLU A 157 4.44 13.89 0.83
CA GLU A 157 4.75 12.59 1.39
C GLU A 157 3.63 12.07 2.30
N ASN A 158 3.11 12.92 3.18
CA ASN A 158 2.03 12.53 4.09
C ASN A 158 0.72 12.25 3.35
N ALA A 159 0.41 12.99 2.27
CA ALA A 159 -0.77 12.72 1.46
C ALA A 159 -0.71 11.34 0.79
N ASP A 160 0.44 10.96 0.26
CA ASP A 160 0.66 9.65 -0.32
C ASP A 160 0.56 8.54 0.74
N ARG A 161 1.14 8.74 1.92
CA ARG A 161 1.06 7.78 3.02
C ARG A 161 -0.37 7.59 3.54
N GLU A 162 -1.13 8.66 3.69
CA GLU A 162 -2.55 8.59 4.08
C GLU A 162 -3.39 7.80 3.07
N GLN A 163 -3.12 7.98 1.78
CA GLN A 163 -3.78 7.18 0.75
C GLN A 163 -3.30 5.72 0.80
N LEU A 164 -2.00 5.50 1.00
CA LEU A 164 -1.40 4.16 1.12
C LEU A 164 -2.06 3.35 2.25
N PHE A 165 -2.31 3.94 3.42
CA PHE A 165 -2.95 3.25 4.53
C PHE A 165 -4.37 2.77 4.18
N LYS A 166 -5.10 3.54 3.37
CA LYS A 166 -6.42 3.12 2.86
C LYS A 166 -6.31 1.97 1.86
N GLU A 167 -5.30 2.02 0.99
CA GLU A 167 -5.05 0.93 0.02
C GLU A 167 -4.62 -0.36 0.74
N ILE A 168 -3.80 -0.26 1.80
CA ILE A 168 -3.44 -1.40 2.66
C ILE A 168 -4.69 -1.96 3.34
N ALA A 169 -5.57 -1.10 3.88
CA ALA A 169 -6.82 -1.54 4.48
C ALA A 169 -7.68 -2.33 3.48
N ALA A 170 -7.82 -1.82 2.25
CA ALA A 170 -8.56 -2.48 1.18
C ALA A 170 -7.91 -3.82 0.79
N ALA A 171 -6.59 -3.84 0.60
CA ALA A 171 -5.85 -5.05 0.19
C ALA A 171 -5.91 -6.16 1.26
N LYS A 172 -5.98 -5.80 2.53
CA LYS A 172 -6.05 -6.75 3.66
C LYS A 172 -7.46 -7.00 4.18
N ASN A 173 -8.49 -6.45 3.53
CA ASN A 173 -9.89 -6.50 3.99
C ASN A 173 -10.06 -6.03 5.44
N VAL A 174 -9.33 -4.98 5.81
CA VAL A 174 -9.37 -4.34 7.13
C VAL A 174 -10.37 -3.19 7.10
N ASP A 175 -11.21 -3.10 8.13
CA ASP A 175 -12.15 -1.98 8.27
C ASP A 175 -11.38 -0.65 8.43
N LEU A 176 -11.89 0.43 7.82
CA LEU A 176 -11.28 1.77 7.94
C LEU A 176 -11.26 2.28 9.39
N ALA A 177 -12.12 1.76 10.28
CA ALA A 177 -12.04 2.04 11.71
C ALA A 177 -10.72 1.56 12.34
N GLN A 178 -10.02 0.61 11.69
CA GLN A 178 -8.72 0.07 12.12
C GLN A 178 -7.51 0.78 11.46
N LEU A 179 -7.71 1.87 10.73
CA LEU A 179 -6.59 2.68 10.19
C LEU A 179 -5.56 3.09 11.25
N PRO A 180 -5.93 3.40 12.51
CA PRO A 180 -4.94 3.66 13.54
C PRO A 180 -3.98 2.49 13.80
N GLN A 181 -4.46 1.24 13.74
CA GLN A 181 -3.63 0.04 13.89
C GLN A 181 -2.70 -0.13 12.69
N ILE A 182 -3.19 0.09 11.46
CA ILE A 182 -2.35 0.07 10.25
C ILE A 182 -1.21 1.09 10.37
N ARG A 183 -1.52 2.33 10.79
CA ARG A 183 -0.51 3.38 10.98
C ARG A 183 0.51 3.01 12.05
N ALA A 184 0.07 2.45 13.17
CA ALA A 184 0.95 2.02 14.25
C ALA A 184 1.92 0.92 13.79
N THR A 185 1.41 -0.09 13.08
CA THR A 185 2.23 -1.17 12.50
C THR A 185 3.20 -0.63 11.45
N TYR A 186 2.75 0.28 10.59
CA TYR A 186 3.61 0.92 9.60
C TYR A 186 4.70 1.79 10.26
N ALA A 187 4.36 2.52 11.32
CA ALA A 187 5.33 3.32 12.09
C ALA A 187 6.40 2.43 12.74
N GLU A 188 6.04 1.21 13.15
CA GLU A 188 7.02 0.23 13.63
C GLU A 188 8.00 -0.17 12.51
N THR A 189 7.49 -0.50 11.32
CA THR A 189 8.33 -0.78 10.14
C THR A 189 9.28 0.37 9.82
N LEU A 190 8.82 1.63 9.89
CA LEU A 190 9.67 2.81 9.67
C LEU A 190 10.75 2.94 10.74
N ARG A 191 10.44 2.66 12.02
CA ARG A 191 11.43 2.65 13.12
C ARG A 191 12.50 1.57 12.94
N GLU A 192 12.10 0.37 12.50
CA GLU A 192 13.02 -0.72 12.19
C GLU A 192 14.00 -0.33 11.09
N ASN A 193 13.49 0.30 10.04
CA ASN A 193 14.22 0.73 8.85
C ASN A 193 14.94 2.09 8.99
N ALA A 194 14.80 2.78 10.12
CA ALA A 194 15.41 4.08 10.35
C ALA A 194 16.92 3.99 10.35
N ARG A 195 17.59 5.01 9.80
CA ARG A 195 19.04 5.12 9.77
C ARG A 195 19.58 5.73 11.08
N PRO A 196 20.82 5.45 11.44
CA PRO A 196 21.45 6.14 12.56
C PRO A 196 21.33 7.66 12.46
N GLY A 197 20.82 8.30 13.51
CA GLY A 197 20.58 9.75 13.56
C GLY A 197 19.19 10.20 13.10
N ASP A 198 18.38 9.34 12.48
CA ASP A 198 16.99 9.69 12.13
C ASP A 198 16.15 9.88 13.41
N TRP A 199 15.33 10.93 13.43
CA TRP A 199 14.39 11.18 14.52
C TRP A 199 13.10 10.37 14.32
N MET A 200 12.67 9.70 15.40
CA MET A 200 11.48 8.88 15.43
C MET A 200 10.69 9.11 16.70
N GLN A 201 9.37 9.05 16.60
CA GLN A 201 8.49 9.07 17.75
C GLN A 201 8.15 7.64 18.18
N LEU A 202 8.30 7.37 19.47
CA LEU A 202 7.90 6.11 20.08
C LEU A 202 6.37 6.05 20.26
N PRO A 203 5.78 4.87 20.53
CA PRO A 203 4.34 4.73 20.75
C PRO A 203 3.80 5.60 21.89
N ASP A 204 4.61 5.86 22.91
CA ASP A 204 4.27 6.72 24.05
C ASP A 204 4.36 8.23 23.74
N GLY A 205 4.76 8.58 22.51
CA GLY A 205 4.90 9.96 22.05
C GLY A 205 6.29 10.58 22.26
N ALA A 206 7.23 9.89 22.93
CA ALA A 206 8.58 10.38 23.11
C ALA A 206 9.36 10.39 21.78
N TRP A 207 10.15 11.43 21.56
CA TRP A 207 11.04 11.52 20.40
C TRP A 207 12.44 11.04 20.75
N VAL A 208 12.96 10.14 19.91
CA VAL A 208 14.31 9.57 20.03
C VAL A 208 15.04 9.61 18.70
N GLN A 209 16.35 9.53 18.74
CA GLN A 209 17.19 9.26 17.55
C GLN A 209 17.56 7.78 17.52
N LYS A 210 17.62 7.22 16.31
CA LYS A 210 18.10 5.86 16.08
C LYS A 210 19.57 5.74 16.50
#